data_55d1e62279d81f3c740b0a976058703e
#
_entry.id   55d1e62279d81f3c740b0a976058703e
#
_cell.length_a   1.000
_cell.length_b   1.000
_cell.length_c   1.000
_cell.angle_alpha   90.00
_cell.angle_beta   90.00
_cell.angle_gamma   90.00
#
_symmetry.space_group_name_H-M   'P 1'
#
loop_
_entity.id
_entity.type
_entity.pdbx_description
1 polymer ?
#
loop_
_entity_poly.entity_id
_entity_poly.type
_entity_poly.pdbx_seq_one_letter_code
_entity_poly.pdbx_strand_id
1 'polypeptide(L)'
;MTTFDRLYLDTVGRIYREGETVQSERTGISTRAIPGITYELEPSKGFPLLTVRKMFPKFFCAETVWFIAGHKHAGFLQQFTKGWDSFLEDDGTVETAYGYRWRHHFGRDQLLDLVEHLREEPSSRQGVVMMWDPASDGLRAPKKKNVPCPFTWTVNIIGGKLNLHMIMRSNDMVLGNPNDTADFALLQAMLAQELNVAVGKLTISISHAHIYENQFDAVKDILGREVVAHPEIVCRLPENSFRRALGADASLVGELVEMFSSQYQPGAPMMKVQIAV
;
A
#
# COMPACT_ATOMS: atom_id res chain seq x y z
N MET A 1 10.36 17.84 6.15
CA MET A 1 9.64 17.23 5.02
C MET A 1 10.50 16.14 4.47
N THR A 2 9.98 14.92 4.44
CA THR A 2 10.63 13.76 3.83
C THR A 2 10.53 13.83 2.28
N THR A 3 11.24 12.96 1.59
CA THR A 3 11.12 12.83 0.14
C THR A 3 9.69 12.44 -0.27
N PHE A 4 9.05 11.56 0.49
CA PHE A 4 7.68 11.13 0.20
C PHE A 4 6.67 12.25 0.43
N ASP A 5 6.80 13.06 1.48
CA ASP A 5 5.93 14.22 1.69
C ASP A 5 5.88 15.15 0.47
N ARG A 6 7.05 15.42 -0.12
CA ARG A 6 7.16 16.30 -1.28
C ARG A 6 6.42 15.74 -2.49
N LEU A 7 6.70 14.48 -2.83
CA LEU A 7 6.02 13.78 -3.93
C LEU A 7 4.51 13.73 -3.72
N TYR A 8 4.08 13.46 -2.49
CA TYR A 8 2.66 13.40 -2.13
C TYR A 8 1.97 14.76 -2.28
N LEU A 9 2.55 15.82 -1.70
CA LEU A 9 1.98 17.17 -1.79
C LEU A 9 1.92 17.68 -3.23
N ASP A 10 2.95 17.44 -4.02
CA ASP A 10 2.98 17.81 -5.43
C ASP A 10 1.88 17.09 -6.21
N THR A 11 1.73 15.77 -5.98
CA THR A 11 0.73 14.96 -6.66
C THR A 11 -0.70 15.34 -6.27
N VAL A 12 -0.97 15.41 -4.95
CA VAL A 12 -2.30 15.77 -4.43
C VAL A 12 -2.65 17.20 -4.82
N GLY A 13 -1.69 18.12 -4.74
CA GLY A 13 -1.87 19.50 -5.17
C GLY A 13 -2.17 19.63 -6.66
N ARG A 14 -1.51 18.84 -7.51
CA ARG A 14 -1.79 18.79 -8.94
C ARG A 14 -3.20 18.27 -9.21
N ILE A 15 -3.61 17.15 -8.60
CA ILE A 15 -4.98 16.61 -8.77
C ILE A 15 -6.01 17.65 -8.30
N TYR A 16 -5.75 18.29 -7.17
CA TYR A 16 -6.70 19.27 -6.61
C TYR A 16 -6.89 20.50 -7.51
N ARG A 17 -5.82 20.99 -8.15
CA ARG A 17 -5.89 22.19 -9.01
C ARG A 17 -6.27 21.92 -10.46
N GLU A 18 -5.78 20.81 -11.02
CA GLU A 18 -5.80 20.54 -12.47
C GLU A 18 -6.68 19.34 -12.84
N GLY A 19 -7.11 18.53 -11.84
CA GLY A 19 -7.87 17.31 -12.08
C GLY A 19 -9.27 17.60 -12.63
N GLU A 20 -9.74 16.74 -13.52
CA GLU A 20 -11.09 16.77 -14.06
C GLU A 20 -12.09 16.14 -13.09
N THR A 21 -13.31 16.69 -13.06
CA THR A 21 -14.39 16.13 -12.24
C THR A 21 -14.97 14.90 -12.92
N VAL A 22 -14.94 13.76 -12.21
CA VAL A 22 -15.50 12.49 -12.69
C VAL A 22 -16.60 12.04 -11.73
N GLN A 23 -17.79 11.79 -12.27
CA GLN A 23 -18.90 11.22 -11.51
C GLN A 23 -18.65 9.74 -11.26
N SER A 24 -18.81 9.29 -10.04
CA SER A 24 -18.68 7.89 -9.68
C SER A 24 -20.05 7.27 -9.41
N GLU A 25 -20.55 6.49 -10.35
CA GLU A 25 -21.82 5.75 -10.17
C GLU A 25 -21.71 4.69 -9.03
N ARG A 26 -20.51 4.17 -8.80
CA ARG A 26 -20.27 3.14 -7.77
C ARG A 26 -20.41 3.67 -6.36
N THR A 27 -19.78 4.81 -6.08
CA THR A 27 -19.72 5.40 -4.73
C THR A 27 -20.75 6.52 -4.51
N GLY A 28 -21.37 7.02 -5.58
CA GLY A 28 -22.25 8.19 -5.54
C GLY A 28 -21.54 9.51 -5.19
N ILE A 29 -20.22 9.50 -5.02
CA ILE A 29 -19.41 10.67 -4.67
C ILE A 29 -18.50 11.01 -5.87
N SER A 30 -18.57 12.26 -6.34
CA SER A 30 -17.70 12.75 -7.41
C SER A 30 -16.24 12.71 -6.97
N THR A 31 -15.36 12.57 -7.93
CA THR A 31 -13.92 12.67 -7.73
C THR A 31 -13.33 13.75 -8.61
N ARG A 32 -12.20 14.30 -8.18
CA ARG A 32 -11.30 15.04 -9.06
C ARG A 32 -10.13 14.11 -9.40
N ALA A 33 -9.84 13.92 -10.67
CA ALA A 33 -8.90 12.90 -11.11
C ALA A 33 -7.96 13.39 -12.21
N ILE A 34 -6.77 12.78 -12.27
CA ILE A 34 -5.83 12.90 -13.39
C ILE A 34 -5.39 11.50 -13.84
N PRO A 35 -5.15 11.30 -15.15
CA PRO A 35 -4.66 10.04 -15.68
C PRO A 35 -3.14 9.91 -15.52
N GLY A 36 -2.67 8.66 -15.35
CA GLY A 36 -1.27 8.31 -15.55
C GLY A 36 -0.26 9.02 -14.64
N ILE A 37 -0.22 8.69 -13.35
CA ILE A 37 0.85 9.12 -12.43
C ILE A 37 1.84 7.99 -12.23
N THR A 38 3.12 8.32 -12.29
CA THR A 38 4.19 7.42 -11.84
C THR A 38 5.17 8.20 -10.97
N TYR A 39 5.57 7.62 -9.85
CA TYR A 39 6.63 8.15 -9.01
C TYR A 39 7.52 7.03 -8.47
N GLU A 40 8.74 7.39 -8.11
CA GLU A 40 9.77 6.49 -7.65
C GLU A 40 10.26 6.93 -6.27
N LEU A 41 10.47 5.96 -5.41
CA LEU A 41 10.98 6.13 -4.05
C LEU A 41 12.21 5.24 -3.85
N GLU A 42 13.06 5.62 -2.93
CA GLU A 42 14.21 4.82 -2.48
C GLU A 42 14.04 4.50 -0.98
N PRO A 43 13.27 3.46 -0.59
CA PRO A 43 12.96 3.18 0.81
C PRO A 43 14.21 2.92 1.68
N SER A 44 15.33 2.53 1.07
CA SER A 44 16.63 2.40 1.74
C SER A 44 17.24 3.72 2.20
N LYS A 45 16.86 4.85 1.55
CA LYS A 45 17.27 6.21 1.94
C LYS A 45 16.28 6.86 2.89
N GLY A 46 15.01 6.47 2.82
CA GLY A 46 13.93 6.97 3.65
C GLY A 46 12.65 6.17 3.42
N PHE A 47 12.16 5.52 4.48
CA PHE A 47 10.89 4.77 4.41
C PHE A 47 9.73 5.73 4.14
N PRO A 48 8.84 5.44 3.17
CA PRO A 48 7.82 6.38 2.73
C PRO A 48 6.64 6.47 3.71
N LEU A 49 6.82 7.22 4.77
CA LEU A 49 5.80 7.53 5.75
C LEU A 49 5.60 9.05 5.78
N LEU A 50 4.37 9.52 5.54
CA LEU A 50 4.07 10.95 5.51
C LEU A 50 4.27 11.58 6.88
N THR A 51 4.90 12.77 6.90
CA THR A 51 5.01 13.59 8.11
C THR A 51 4.11 14.82 8.06
N VAL A 52 3.67 15.28 6.90
CA VAL A 52 2.73 16.41 6.73
C VAL A 52 1.36 16.16 7.37
N ARG A 53 1.01 14.91 7.60
CA ARG A 53 -0.13 14.48 8.39
C ARG A 53 0.20 13.22 9.16
N LYS A 54 -0.46 13.01 10.30
CA LYS A 54 -0.26 11.81 11.09
C LYS A 54 -0.78 10.59 10.32
N MET A 55 0.08 9.60 10.15
CA MET A 55 -0.26 8.23 9.79
C MET A 55 -0.19 7.33 11.04
N PHE A 56 -0.74 6.14 10.93
CA PHE A 56 -0.79 5.19 12.04
C PHE A 56 0.02 3.95 11.67
N PRO A 57 1.28 3.81 12.15
CA PRO A 57 2.11 2.64 11.84
C PRO A 57 1.43 1.31 12.12
N LYS A 58 0.59 1.26 13.17
CA LYS A 58 -0.18 0.06 13.51
C LYS A 58 -1.06 -0.43 12.36
N PHE A 59 -1.58 0.49 11.52
CA PHE A 59 -2.44 0.15 10.41
C PHE A 59 -1.67 -0.63 9.33
N PHE A 60 -0.70 0.02 8.67
CA PHE A 60 0.02 -0.61 7.58
C PHE A 60 0.91 -1.78 8.02
N CYS A 61 1.47 -1.76 9.24
CA CYS A 61 2.23 -2.91 9.74
C CYS A 61 1.37 -4.17 9.88
N ALA A 62 0.15 -4.03 10.45
CA ALA A 62 -0.78 -5.14 10.58
C ALA A 62 -1.32 -5.59 9.22
N GLU A 63 -1.60 -4.65 8.33
CA GLU A 63 -2.11 -4.90 6.97
C GLU A 63 -1.08 -5.67 6.14
N THR A 64 0.19 -5.24 6.13
CA THR A 64 1.28 -5.95 5.43
C THR A 64 1.44 -7.39 5.95
N VAL A 65 1.42 -7.60 7.27
CA VAL A 65 1.49 -8.96 7.86
C VAL A 65 0.27 -9.79 7.43
N TRP A 66 -0.94 -9.23 7.45
CA TRP A 66 -2.15 -9.89 7.00
C TRP A 66 -2.11 -10.27 5.52
N PHE A 67 -1.57 -9.39 4.67
CA PHE A 67 -1.38 -9.66 3.25
C PHE A 67 -0.38 -10.80 3.03
N ILE A 68 0.79 -10.76 3.68
CA ILE A 68 1.82 -11.81 3.54
C ILE A 68 1.30 -13.16 4.07
N ALA A 69 0.53 -13.16 5.15
CA ALA A 69 -0.13 -14.37 5.68
C ALA A 69 -1.14 -14.98 4.71
N GLY A 70 -1.65 -14.22 3.74
CA GLY A 70 -2.62 -14.70 2.76
C GLY A 70 -4.02 -14.90 3.29
N HIS A 71 -4.36 -14.31 4.42
CA HIS A 71 -5.66 -14.48 5.05
C HIS A 71 -6.77 -13.75 4.27
N LYS A 72 -7.90 -14.40 4.06
CA LYS A 72 -9.13 -13.80 3.54
C LYS A 72 -9.97 -13.20 4.66
N HIS A 73 -10.00 -13.85 5.83
CA HIS A 73 -10.74 -13.41 7.02
C HIS A 73 -9.97 -12.29 7.74
N ALA A 74 -10.69 -11.24 8.13
CA ALA A 74 -10.09 -10.06 8.75
C ALA A 74 -9.79 -10.19 10.26
N GLY A 75 -10.08 -11.34 10.89
CA GLY A 75 -9.96 -11.52 12.35
C GLY A 75 -8.56 -11.24 12.91
N PHE A 76 -7.50 -11.53 12.15
CA PHE A 76 -6.14 -11.12 12.55
C PHE A 76 -6.02 -9.59 12.53
N LEU A 77 -6.41 -8.96 11.42
CA LEU A 77 -6.28 -7.53 11.22
C LEU A 77 -7.11 -6.72 12.24
N GLN A 78 -8.30 -7.22 12.59
CA GLN A 78 -9.20 -6.56 13.54
C GLN A 78 -8.65 -6.48 14.98
N GLN A 79 -7.62 -7.24 15.34
CA GLN A 79 -6.89 -7.08 16.60
C GLN A 79 -6.12 -5.75 16.66
N PHE A 80 -5.83 -5.17 15.52
CA PHE A 80 -4.99 -3.98 15.38
C PHE A 80 -5.74 -2.76 14.84
N THR A 81 -6.66 -2.95 13.89
CA THR A 81 -7.35 -1.87 13.20
C THR A 81 -8.72 -2.31 12.70
N LYS A 82 -9.59 -1.31 12.47
CA LYS A 82 -10.92 -1.48 11.84
C LYS A 82 -10.98 -0.90 10.42
N GLY A 83 -9.83 -0.64 9.80
CA GLY A 83 -9.77 0.04 8.50
C GLY A 83 -10.45 -0.72 7.36
N TRP A 84 -10.61 -2.04 7.49
CA TRP A 84 -11.26 -2.89 6.50
C TRP A 84 -12.71 -3.27 6.85
N ASP A 85 -13.24 -2.84 8.00
CA ASP A 85 -14.57 -3.27 8.46
C ASP A 85 -15.70 -2.93 7.46
N SER A 86 -15.57 -1.83 6.70
CA SER A 86 -16.55 -1.44 5.67
C SER A 86 -16.55 -2.35 4.42
N PHE A 87 -15.52 -3.18 4.28
CA PHE A 87 -15.36 -4.11 3.15
C PHE A 87 -15.65 -5.57 3.52
N LEU A 88 -16.03 -5.84 4.77
CA LEU A 88 -16.31 -7.19 5.24
C LEU A 88 -17.61 -7.73 4.65
N GLU A 89 -17.58 -9.00 4.28
CA GLU A 89 -18.76 -9.80 4.07
C GLU A 89 -19.33 -10.29 5.42
N ASP A 90 -20.54 -10.86 5.40
CA ASP A 90 -21.23 -11.28 6.62
C ASP A 90 -20.48 -12.36 7.42
N ASP A 91 -19.60 -13.11 6.75
CA ASP A 91 -18.74 -14.12 7.36
C ASP A 91 -17.41 -13.58 7.90
N GLY A 92 -17.21 -12.25 7.85
CA GLY A 92 -15.97 -11.59 8.31
C GLY A 92 -14.80 -11.71 7.33
N THR A 93 -15.04 -12.14 6.09
CA THR A 93 -14.03 -12.16 5.04
C THR A 93 -14.03 -10.88 4.21
N VAL A 94 -12.90 -10.59 3.54
CA VAL A 94 -12.80 -9.61 2.46
C VAL A 94 -12.66 -10.39 1.16
N GLU A 95 -13.64 -10.29 0.28
CA GLU A 95 -13.72 -11.13 -0.93
C GLU A 95 -12.46 -11.03 -1.81
N THR A 96 -11.91 -9.84 -1.91
CA THR A 96 -10.74 -9.54 -2.74
C THR A 96 -9.50 -9.18 -1.90
N ALA A 97 -9.36 -9.78 -0.72
CA ALA A 97 -8.19 -9.56 0.14
C ALA A 97 -6.89 -9.79 -0.65
N TYR A 98 -5.99 -8.79 -0.65
CA TYR A 98 -4.81 -8.78 -1.51
C TYR A 98 -3.91 -9.99 -1.26
N GLY A 99 -3.59 -10.28 -0.01
CA GLY A 99 -2.78 -11.43 0.35
C GLY A 99 -3.40 -12.77 -0.04
N TYR A 100 -4.72 -12.91 0.09
CA TYR A 100 -5.42 -14.10 -0.38
C TYR A 100 -5.28 -14.27 -1.90
N ARG A 101 -5.34 -13.17 -2.67
CA ARG A 101 -5.08 -13.17 -4.10
C ARG A 101 -3.65 -13.59 -4.42
N TRP A 102 -2.68 -13.18 -3.63
CA TRP A 102 -1.29 -13.57 -3.85
C TRP A 102 -1.05 -15.06 -3.62
N ARG A 103 -1.74 -15.67 -2.65
CA ARG A 103 -1.35 -16.98 -2.12
C ARG A 103 -2.31 -18.12 -2.43
N HIS A 104 -3.60 -17.83 -2.67
CA HIS A 104 -4.60 -18.89 -2.71
C HIS A 104 -5.58 -18.81 -3.87
N HIS A 105 -6.02 -17.62 -4.25
CA HIS A 105 -7.12 -17.42 -5.18
C HIS A 105 -6.91 -18.09 -6.56
N PHE A 106 -5.69 -18.05 -7.06
CA PHE A 106 -5.36 -18.57 -8.40
C PHE A 106 -4.88 -20.04 -8.41
N GLY A 107 -5.13 -20.77 -7.31
CA GLY A 107 -4.72 -22.18 -7.20
C GLY A 107 -3.22 -22.41 -7.03
N ARG A 108 -2.46 -21.36 -6.72
CA ARG A 108 -1.02 -21.39 -6.44
C ARG A 108 -0.62 -20.29 -5.47
N ASP A 109 0.47 -20.48 -4.76
CA ASP A 109 1.06 -19.47 -3.88
C ASP A 109 2.11 -18.65 -4.64
N GLN A 110 1.63 -17.60 -5.34
CA GLN A 110 2.51 -16.74 -6.13
C GLN A 110 3.62 -16.09 -5.30
N LEU A 111 3.36 -15.82 -4.01
CA LEU A 111 4.31 -15.14 -3.13
C LEU A 111 5.48 -16.07 -2.74
N LEU A 112 5.19 -17.32 -2.39
CA LEU A 112 6.24 -18.30 -2.10
C LEU A 112 6.99 -18.71 -3.37
N ASP A 113 6.27 -18.98 -4.47
CA ASP A 113 6.86 -19.28 -5.77
C ASP A 113 7.83 -18.18 -6.23
N LEU A 114 7.48 -16.91 -6.00
CA LEU A 114 8.32 -15.76 -6.30
C LEU A 114 9.64 -15.80 -5.53
N VAL A 115 9.56 -16.04 -4.20
CA VAL A 115 10.77 -16.10 -3.36
C VAL A 115 11.67 -17.27 -3.74
N GLU A 116 11.10 -18.44 -3.98
CA GLU A 116 11.86 -19.63 -4.39
C GLU A 116 12.51 -19.40 -5.75
N HIS A 117 11.74 -18.91 -6.72
CA HIS A 117 12.23 -18.63 -8.06
C HIS A 117 13.38 -17.61 -8.08
N LEU A 118 13.28 -16.51 -7.32
CA LEU A 118 14.34 -15.50 -7.26
C LEU A 118 15.57 -15.94 -6.46
N ARG A 119 15.47 -16.97 -5.60
CA ARG A 119 16.63 -17.62 -5.01
C ARG A 119 17.41 -18.44 -6.02
N GLU A 120 16.70 -19.18 -6.86
CA GLU A 120 17.29 -20.05 -7.90
C GLU A 120 17.81 -19.21 -9.07
N GLU A 121 17.05 -18.21 -9.50
CA GLU A 121 17.35 -17.34 -10.64
C GLU A 121 17.18 -15.84 -10.28
N PRO A 122 18.18 -15.23 -9.60
CA PRO A 122 18.09 -13.82 -9.21
C PRO A 122 17.95 -12.84 -10.38
N SER A 123 18.37 -13.23 -11.59
CA SER A 123 18.26 -12.43 -12.80
C SER A 123 16.92 -12.54 -13.53
N SER A 124 16.00 -13.33 -13.01
CA SER A 124 14.70 -13.55 -13.63
C SER A 124 13.89 -12.25 -13.79
N ARG A 125 13.20 -12.18 -14.93
CA ARG A 125 12.26 -11.09 -15.26
C ARG A 125 10.80 -11.54 -15.10
N GLN A 126 10.57 -12.70 -14.47
CA GLN A 126 9.25 -13.30 -14.29
C GLN A 126 8.66 -13.05 -12.88
N GLY A 127 9.29 -12.18 -12.10
CA GLY A 127 8.82 -11.80 -10.76
C GLY A 127 7.53 -10.98 -10.82
N VAL A 128 6.41 -11.62 -11.18
CA VAL A 128 5.10 -11.00 -11.36
C VAL A 128 4.10 -11.66 -10.41
N VAL A 129 3.38 -10.85 -9.63
CA VAL A 129 2.29 -11.30 -8.75
C VAL A 129 0.99 -10.61 -9.17
N MET A 130 0.01 -11.39 -9.56
CA MET A 130 -1.29 -10.93 -10.00
C MET A 130 -2.28 -10.84 -8.84
N MET A 131 -3.11 -9.80 -8.86
CA MET A 131 -4.23 -9.62 -7.93
C MET A 131 -5.56 -9.57 -8.66
N TRP A 132 -5.56 -9.08 -9.89
CA TRP A 132 -6.75 -8.96 -10.72
C TRP A 132 -7.16 -10.32 -11.29
N ASP A 133 -8.43 -10.65 -11.12
CA ASP A 133 -9.04 -11.82 -11.74
C ASP A 133 -10.04 -11.35 -12.80
N PRO A 134 -9.72 -11.49 -14.10
CA PRO A 134 -10.61 -11.08 -15.18
C PRO A 134 -11.97 -11.77 -15.16
N ALA A 135 -12.07 -12.96 -14.55
CA ALA A 135 -13.34 -13.70 -14.46
C ALA A 135 -14.30 -13.11 -13.41
N SER A 136 -13.76 -12.43 -12.39
CA SER A 136 -14.56 -12.00 -11.24
C SER A 136 -14.46 -10.52 -10.90
N ASP A 137 -13.52 -9.76 -11.49
CA ASP A 137 -13.28 -8.36 -11.15
C ASP A 137 -13.57 -7.39 -12.31
N GLY A 138 -14.39 -6.38 -12.11
CA GLY A 138 -14.68 -5.33 -13.09
C GLY A 138 -15.38 -5.82 -14.38
N LEU A 139 -15.36 -5.01 -15.42
CA LEU A 139 -15.83 -5.35 -16.78
C LEU A 139 -17.13 -6.18 -16.84
N ARG A 140 -18.21 -5.69 -16.21
CA ARG A 140 -19.52 -6.38 -16.12
C ARG A 140 -19.55 -7.58 -15.14
N ALA A 141 -18.51 -7.81 -14.37
CA ALA A 141 -18.58 -8.75 -13.25
C ALA A 141 -19.59 -8.28 -12.18
N PRO A 142 -20.11 -9.16 -11.34
CA PRO A 142 -20.97 -8.76 -10.23
C PRO A 142 -20.31 -7.71 -9.35
N LYS A 143 -21.11 -6.74 -8.87
CA LYS A 143 -20.60 -5.70 -7.97
C LYS A 143 -20.12 -6.33 -6.66
N LYS A 144 -18.94 -5.89 -6.20
CA LYS A 144 -18.32 -6.28 -4.95
C LYS A 144 -18.13 -5.07 -4.06
N LYS A 145 -18.10 -5.26 -2.75
CA LYS A 145 -17.78 -4.20 -1.79
C LYS A 145 -16.38 -3.64 -2.01
N ASN A 146 -15.43 -4.51 -2.38
CA ASN A 146 -14.07 -4.12 -2.75
C ASN A 146 -13.63 -4.78 -4.06
N VAL A 147 -12.82 -4.07 -4.83
CA VAL A 147 -12.13 -4.57 -6.03
C VAL A 147 -10.68 -4.09 -5.95
N PRO A 148 -9.67 -4.94 -6.16
CA PRO A 148 -8.27 -4.57 -5.96
C PRO A 148 -7.89 -3.29 -6.71
N CYS A 149 -7.34 -2.31 -6.00
CA CYS A 149 -6.79 -1.10 -6.62
C CYS A 149 -5.45 -1.39 -7.28
N PRO A 150 -4.44 -1.94 -6.59
CA PRO A 150 -3.31 -2.55 -7.25
C PRO A 150 -3.80 -3.83 -7.94
N PHE A 151 -3.53 -3.97 -9.23
CA PHE A 151 -3.95 -5.15 -9.98
C PHE A 151 -2.81 -6.14 -10.23
N THR A 152 -1.58 -5.68 -10.15
CA THR A 152 -0.35 -6.47 -10.20
C THR A 152 0.79 -5.70 -9.55
N TRP A 153 1.82 -6.43 -9.15
CA TRP A 153 3.11 -5.87 -8.82
C TRP A 153 4.21 -6.80 -9.32
N THR A 154 5.37 -6.23 -9.57
CA THR A 154 6.52 -6.98 -10.08
C THR A 154 7.74 -6.69 -9.25
N VAL A 155 8.65 -7.66 -9.17
CA VAL A 155 9.97 -7.47 -8.59
C VAL A 155 11.05 -7.93 -9.54
N ASN A 156 12.21 -7.32 -9.42
CA ASN A 156 13.45 -7.75 -10.06
C ASN A 156 14.64 -7.44 -9.16
N ILE A 157 15.74 -8.16 -9.37
CA ILE A 157 17.00 -7.89 -8.66
C ILE A 157 17.98 -7.32 -9.69
N ILE A 158 18.30 -6.05 -9.57
CA ILE A 158 19.24 -5.35 -10.45
C ILE A 158 20.34 -4.73 -9.60
N GLY A 159 21.60 -5.03 -9.92
CA GLY A 159 22.75 -4.53 -9.16
C GLY A 159 22.74 -4.93 -7.68
N GLY A 160 22.24 -6.15 -7.36
CA GLY A 160 22.14 -6.65 -6.00
C GLY A 160 21.05 -6.00 -5.16
N LYS A 161 20.12 -5.29 -5.79
CA LYS A 161 19.01 -4.60 -5.12
C LYS A 161 17.68 -5.12 -5.62
N LEU A 162 16.76 -5.43 -4.71
CA LEU A 162 15.39 -5.81 -5.02
C LEU A 162 14.56 -4.55 -5.27
N ASN A 163 14.12 -4.37 -6.50
CA ASN A 163 13.21 -3.32 -6.89
C ASN A 163 11.78 -3.87 -6.94
N LEU A 164 10.80 -3.06 -6.55
CA LEU A 164 9.40 -3.40 -6.61
C LEU A 164 8.64 -2.34 -7.41
N HIS A 165 7.77 -2.78 -8.32
CA HIS A 165 6.88 -1.90 -9.07
C HIS A 165 5.43 -2.28 -8.81
N MET A 166 4.69 -1.45 -8.11
CA MET A 166 3.25 -1.57 -7.89
C MET A 166 2.48 -0.85 -9.00
N ILE A 167 1.51 -1.53 -9.60
CA ILE A 167 0.71 -1.00 -10.70
C ILE A 167 -0.76 -1.00 -10.30
N MET A 168 -1.35 0.19 -10.26
CA MET A 168 -2.70 0.42 -9.76
C MET A 168 -3.62 0.90 -10.89
N ARG A 169 -4.82 0.30 -11.00
CA ARG A 169 -5.87 0.78 -11.91
C ARG A 169 -6.47 2.11 -11.43
N SER A 170 -6.53 2.29 -10.12
CA SER A 170 -7.12 3.46 -9.46
C SER A 170 -6.56 3.61 -8.06
N ASN A 171 -6.43 4.83 -7.57
CA ASN A 171 -5.99 5.07 -6.19
C ASN A 171 -6.61 6.33 -5.59
N ASP A 172 -7.23 6.19 -4.43
CA ASP A 172 -7.59 7.30 -3.54
C ASP A 172 -6.31 7.89 -2.95
N MET A 173 -5.95 9.08 -3.40
CA MET A 173 -4.69 9.72 -3.01
C MET A 173 -4.69 10.23 -1.57
N VAL A 174 -5.86 10.30 -0.92
CA VAL A 174 -5.97 10.82 0.45
C VAL A 174 -5.94 9.70 1.48
N LEU A 175 -6.77 8.68 1.35
CA LEU A 175 -6.84 7.59 2.34
C LEU A 175 -6.00 6.38 1.92
N GLY A 176 -6.10 5.94 0.66
CA GLY A 176 -5.44 4.73 0.17
C GLY A 176 -3.95 4.92 -0.06
N ASN A 177 -3.55 5.85 -0.93
CA ASN A 177 -2.19 5.98 -1.43
C ASN A 177 -1.09 5.96 -0.36
N PRO A 178 -1.18 6.73 0.75
CA PRO A 178 -0.11 6.73 1.74
C PRO A 178 0.06 5.39 2.46
N ASN A 179 -1.04 4.67 2.70
CA ASN A 179 -0.98 3.35 3.32
C ASN A 179 -0.48 2.30 2.31
N ASP A 180 -1.05 2.23 1.09
CA ASP A 180 -0.59 1.35 0.02
C ASP A 180 0.93 1.51 -0.22
N THR A 181 1.43 2.75 -0.23
CA THR A 181 2.86 3.04 -0.41
C THR A 181 3.71 2.49 0.73
N ALA A 182 3.27 2.64 1.98
CA ALA A 182 3.95 2.11 3.16
C ALA A 182 3.90 0.57 3.19
N ASP A 183 2.76 -0.03 2.85
CA ASP A 183 2.58 -1.49 2.78
C ASP A 183 3.54 -2.12 1.76
N PHE A 184 3.59 -1.58 0.55
CA PHE A 184 4.46 -2.12 -0.48
C PHE A 184 5.94 -1.85 -0.23
N ALA A 185 6.29 -0.75 0.44
CA ALA A 185 7.66 -0.51 0.91
C ALA A 185 8.08 -1.52 2.00
N LEU A 186 7.17 -1.85 2.92
CA LEU A 186 7.42 -2.83 3.97
C LEU A 186 7.49 -4.26 3.39
N LEU A 187 6.60 -4.62 2.47
CA LEU A 187 6.67 -5.87 1.71
C LEU A 187 8.00 -5.98 0.97
N GLN A 188 8.43 -4.92 0.26
CA GLN A 188 9.72 -4.89 -0.44
C GLN A 188 10.89 -5.12 0.50
N ALA A 189 10.89 -4.47 1.67
CA ALA A 189 11.95 -4.64 2.65
C ALA A 189 11.99 -6.07 3.21
N MET A 190 10.82 -6.68 3.49
CA MET A 190 10.74 -8.06 3.96
C MET A 190 11.19 -9.07 2.91
N LEU A 191 10.83 -8.88 1.64
CA LEU A 191 11.30 -9.72 0.53
C LEU A 191 12.82 -9.58 0.33
N ALA A 192 13.35 -8.36 0.41
CA ALA A 192 14.80 -8.12 0.31
C ALA A 192 15.58 -8.80 1.44
N GLN A 193 15.06 -8.75 2.68
CA GLN A 193 15.62 -9.46 3.83
C GLN A 193 15.61 -10.98 3.58
N GLU A 194 14.49 -11.56 3.15
CA GLU A 194 14.33 -13.00 2.92
C GLU A 194 15.25 -13.52 1.80
N LEU A 195 15.49 -12.69 0.79
CA LEU A 195 16.38 -13.01 -0.35
C LEU A 195 17.84 -12.59 -0.08
N ASN A 196 18.14 -11.99 1.07
CA ASN A 196 19.47 -11.49 1.44
C ASN A 196 20.07 -10.54 0.37
N VAL A 197 19.26 -9.60 -0.11
CA VAL A 197 19.68 -8.55 -1.04
C VAL A 197 19.33 -7.16 -0.48
N ALA A 198 19.93 -6.12 -1.03
CA ALA A 198 19.62 -4.75 -0.60
C ALA A 198 18.23 -4.31 -1.10
N VAL A 199 17.59 -3.40 -0.37
CA VAL A 199 16.35 -2.73 -0.81
C VAL A 199 16.70 -1.75 -1.93
N GLY A 200 16.02 -1.89 -3.05
CA GLY A 200 16.17 -1.03 -4.22
C GLY A 200 15.10 0.05 -4.32
N LYS A 201 14.69 0.34 -5.55
CA LYS A 201 13.67 1.33 -5.86
C LYS A 201 12.28 0.76 -5.68
N LEU A 202 11.36 1.55 -5.14
CA LEU A 202 9.92 1.33 -5.17
C LEU A 202 9.32 2.26 -6.22
N THR A 203 8.72 1.70 -7.26
CA THR A 203 7.99 2.43 -8.30
C THR A 203 6.50 2.22 -8.11
N ILE A 204 5.72 3.28 -8.19
CA ILE A 204 4.25 3.23 -8.11
C ILE A 204 3.68 3.90 -9.34
N SER A 205 2.90 3.14 -10.13
CA SER A 205 2.19 3.62 -11.30
C SER A 205 0.69 3.52 -11.08
N ILE A 206 -0.02 4.64 -11.27
CA ILE A 206 -1.45 4.78 -11.01
C ILE A 206 -2.13 5.24 -12.29
N SER A 207 -3.04 4.43 -12.83
CA SER A 207 -3.79 4.77 -14.05
C SER A 207 -4.81 5.90 -13.82
N HIS A 208 -5.54 5.85 -12.70
CA HIS A 208 -6.58 6.83 -12.33
C HIS A 208 -6.33 7.30 -10.89
N ALA A 209 -5.55 8.37 -10.74
CA ALA A 209 -5.28 8.99 -9.43
C ALA A 209 -6.36 10.01 -9.10
N HIS A 210 -7.00 9.90 -7.93
CA HIS A 210 -8.15 10.74 -7.61
C HIS A 210 -8.23 11.17 -6.15
N ILE A 211 -9.01 12.22 -5.93
CA ILE A 211 -9.44 12.75 -4.64
C ILE A 211 -10.96 12.80 -4.66
N TYR A 212 -11.62 12.21 -3.67
CA TYR A 212 -13.08 12.32 -3.53
C TYR A 212 -13.50 13.72 -3.09
N GLU A 213 -14.69 14.16 -3.51
CA GLU A 213 -15.21 15.49 -3.19
C GLU A 213 -15.34 15.72 -1.68
N ASN A 214 -15.75 14.71 -0.91
CA ASN A 214 -15.83 14.77 0.55
C ASN A 214 -14.46 14.84 1.26
N GLN A 215 -13.35 14.78 0.51
CA GLN A 215 -11.98 14.92 1.01
C GLN A 215 -11.38 16.30 0.71
N PHE A 216 -12.05 17.17 -0.06
CA PHE A 216 -11.47 18.42 -0.54
C PHE A 216 -11.03 19.36 0.58
N ASP A 217 -11.80 19.47 1.67
CA ASP A 217 -11.42 20.33 2.79
C ASP A 217 -10.20 19.78 3.54
N ALA A 218 -10.10 18.47 3.69
CA ALA A 218 -8.91 17.82 4.24
C ALA A 218 -7.67 18.05 3.36
N VAL A 219 -7.85 18.01 2.04
CA VAL A 219 -6.77 18.30 1.08
C VAL A 219 -6.32 19.76 1.17
N LYS A 220 -7.26 20.72 1.23
CA LYS A 220 -6.93 22.14 1.42
C LYS A 220 -6.12 22.38 2.69
N ASP A 221 -6.55 21.75 3.80
CA ASP A 221 -5.85 21.82 5.08
C ASP A 221 -4.42 21.28 4.96
N ILE A 222 -4.25 20.08 4.38
CA ILE A 222 -2.92 19.45 4.20
C ILE A 222 -2.02 20.32 3.31
N LEU A 223 -2.52 20.84 2.21
CA LEU A 223 -1.75 21.68 1.27
C LEU A 223 -1.38 23.04 1.88
N GLY A 224 -2.14 23.54 2.85
CA GLY A 224 -1.88 24.79 3.56
C GLY A 224 -0.96 24.66 4.78
N ARG A 225 -0.55 23.43 5.14
CA ARG A 225 0.29 23.20 6.32
C ARG A 225 1.72 23.67 6.10
N GLU A 226 2.30 24.22 7.16
CA GLU A 226 3.73 24.52 7.18
C GLU A 226 4.54 23.22 7.02
N VAL A 227 5.49 23.27 6.13
CA VAL A 227 6.37 22.14 5.84
C VAL A 227 7.60 22.21 6.73
N VAL A 228 7.62 21.37 7.76
CA VAL A 228 8.77 21.23 8.66
C VAL A 228 9.71 20.15 8.14
N ALA A 229 11.02 20.39 8.24
CA ALA A 229 12.02 19.37 7.91
C ALA A 229 11.99 18.26 8.95
N HIS A 230 11.89 17.03 8.48
CA HIS A 230 11.97 15.82 9.32
C HIS A 230 13.11 14.92 8.83
N PRO A 231 13.79 14.21 9.73
CA PRO A 231 14.71 13.15 9.33
C PRO A 231 13.97 12.07 8.53
N GLU A 232 14.67 11.46 7.60
CA GLU A 232 14.14 10.28 6.92
C GLU A 232 14.02 9.11 7.91
N ILE A 233 12.95 8.31 7.77
CA ILE A 233 12.67 7.17 8.63
C ILE A 233 13.42 5.95 8.10
N VAL A 234 14.10 5.24 8.98
CA VAL A 234 14.87 4.05 8.62
C VAL A 234 14.11 2.78 8.98
N CYS A 235 13.87 1.93 7.99
CA CYS A 235 13.29 0.61 8.21
C CYS A 235 14.39 -0.40 8.56
N ARG A 236 14.43 -0.84 9.82
CA ARG A 236 15.34 -1.88 10.33
C ARG A 236 14.52 -3.07 10.80
N LEU A 237 14.22 -3.98 9.89
CA LEU A 237 13.35 -5.12 10.16
C LEU A 237 13.89 -6.02 11.27
N PRO A 238 13.03 -6.54 12.16
CA PRO A 238 13.32 -7.70 12.99
C PRO A 238 13.78 -8.89 12.14
N GLU A 239 14.52 -9.80 12.74
CA GLU A 239 14.97 -11.01 12.06
C GLU A 239 13.79 -11.87 11.59
N ASN A 240 13.95 -12.49 10.41
CA ASN A 240 12.96 -13.39 9.81
C ASN A 240 11.55 -12.75 9.63
N SER A 241 11.47 -11.43 9.43
CA SER A 241 10.19 -10.72 9.36
C SER A 241 9.24 -11.31 8.31
N PHE A 242 9.76 -11.69 7.12
CA PHE A 242 8.93 -12.31 6.09
C PHE A 242 8.33 -13.65 6.55
N ARG A 243 9.14 -14.53 7.13
CA ARG A 243 8.67 -15.84 7.63
C ARG A 243 7.71 -15.72 8.79
N ARG A 244 7.95 -14.78 9.69
CA ARG A 244 7.04 -14.46 10.79
C ARG A 244 5.70 -13.93 10.26
N ALA A 245 5.73 -13.08 9.25
CA ALA A 245 4.53 -12.57 8.60
C ALA A 245 3.73 -13.67 7.89
N LEU A 246 4.39 -14.65 7.24
CA LEU A 246 3.71 -15.83 6.68
C LEU A 246 2.90 -16.60 7.73
N GLY A 247 3.39 -16.64 8.97
CA GLY A 247 2.72 -17.27 10.11
C GLY A 247 1.71 -16.37 10.84
N ALA A 248 1.43 -15.17 10.36
CA ALA A 248 0.59 -14.17 11.01
C ALA A 248 1.03 -13.88 12.46
N ASP A 249 2.33 -13.70 12.68
CA ASP A 249 2.88 -13.43 14.01
C ASP A 249 2.45 -12.03 14.51
N ALA A 250 1.53 -12.00 15.47
CA ALA A 250 1.04 -10.76 16.05
C ALA A 250 2.12 -9.96 16.79
N SER A 251 3.15 -10.62 17.36
CA SER A 251 4.26 -9.92 18.03
C SER A 251 5.12 -9.14 17.04
N LEU A 252 5.26 -9.63 15.80
CA LEU A 252 5.96 -8.90 14.75
C LEU A 252 5.31 -7.53 14.48
N VAL A 253 3.98 -7.46 14.49
CA VAL A 253 3.28 -6.17 14.32
C VAL A 253 3.68 -5.18 15.41
N GLY A 254 3.77 -5.65 16.68
CA GLY A 254 4.21 -4.80 17.79
C GLY A 254 5.62 -4.26 17.62
N GLU A 255 6.57 -5.11 17.22
CA GLU A 255 7.97 -4.74 16.98
C GLU A 255 8.11 -3.73 15.81
N LEU A 256 7.38 -3.95 14.73
CA LEU A 256 7.36 -3.02 13.58
C LEU A 256 6.77 -1.66 13.98
N VAL A 257 5.67 -1.66 14.74
CA VAL A 257 5.04 -0.42 15.22
C VAL A 257 5.99 0.36 16.12
N GLU A 258 6.71 -0.31 17.04
CA GLU A 258 7.69 0.33 17.91
C GLU A 258 8.86 0.91 17.08
N MET A 259 9.39 0.15 16.13
CA MET A 259 10.47 0.59 15.23
C MET A 259 10.11 1.88 14.49
N PHE A 260 8.92 1.96 13.91
CA PHE A 260 8.48 3.17 13.21
C PHE A 260 8.14 4.30 14.18
N SER A 261 7.38 4.02 15.24
CA SER A 261 6.89 5.04 16.18
C SER A 261 8.02 5.74 16.95
N SER A 262 9.13 5.06 17.21
CA SER A 262 10.30 5.63 17.88
C SER A 262 11.01 6.72 17.07
N GLN A 263 10.83 6.73 15.74
CA GLN A 263 11.45 7.68 14.80
C GLN A 263 10.44 8.70 14.25
N TYR A 264 9.14 8.38 14.32
CA TYR A 264 8.10 9.07 13.61
C TYR A 264 7.62 10.33 14.34
N GLN A 265 7.82 11.48 13.73
CA GLN A 265 7.38 12.78 14.24
C GLN A 265 6.38 13.39 13.25
N PRO A 266 5.11 13.00 13.31
CA PRO A 266 4.11 13.49 12.37
C PRO A 266 3.62 14.89 12.72
N GLY A 267 3.14 15.61 11.70
CA GLY A 267 2.26 16.75 11.87
C GLY A 267 0.90 16.36 12.47
N ALA A 268 -0.01 17.32 12.52
CA ALA A 268 -1.35 17.10 13.04
C ALA A 268 -2.10 15.99 12.27
N PRO A 269 -3.03 15.26 12.91
CA PRO A 269 -3.93 14.38 12.21
C PRO A 269 -4.67 15.10 11.07
N MET A 270 -4.99 14.36 10.02
CA MET A 270 -5.90 14.86 8.99
C MET A 270 -7.32 14.99 9.55
N MET A 271 -8.12 15.89 9.00
CA MET A 271 -9.56 15.94 9.24
C MET A 271 -10.17 14.56 8.98
N LYS A 272 -11.13 14.18 9.83
CA LYS A 272 -11.83 12.90 9.66
C LYS A 272 -12.69 12.98 8.39
N VAL A 273 -12.47 12.04 7.47
CA VAL A 273 -13.26 11.87 6.24
C VAL A 273 -13.88 10.49 6.20
N GLN A 274 -15.05 10.40 5.58
CA GLN A 274 -15.74 9.13 5.40
C GLN A 274 -15.15 8.38 4.21
N ILE A 275 -14.95 7.07 4.37
CA ILE A 275 -14.51 6.17 3.28
C ILE A 275 -15.64 6.08 2.23
N ALA A 276 -15.28 6.24 0.96
CA ALA A 276 -16.19 6.01 -0.15
C ALA A 276 -16.22 4.50 -0.49
N VAL A 277 -17.34 3.83 -0.27
CA VAL A 277 -17.57 2.40 -0.52
C VAL A 277 -18.67 2.19 -1.56
#